data_ac5cbeb1fc0a821a201ecb0ee7977fc5
#
_entry.id   ac5cbeb1fc0a821a201ecb0ee7977fc5
#
_cell.length_a   1.000
_cell.length_b   1.000
_cell.length_c   1.000
_cell.angle_alpha   90.00
_cell.angle_beta   90.00
_cell.angle_gamma   90.00
#
_symmetry.space_group_name_H-M   'P 1'
#
loop_
_entity.id
_entity.type
_entity.pdbx_description
1 polymer ?
#
loop_
_entity_poly.entity_id
_entity_poly.type
_entity_poly.pdbx_seq_one_letter_code
_entity_poly.pdbx_strand_id
1 'polypeptide(L)'
;MATINNPFVMYGYKGVEYFCDREKETEKMMTSLHNERNITLVAPRRMGKTGLIHHVFQQLEKQYDDVKCFYLDIFATKNLEQMVQLMASEIIGKLDTISQSTLRKVQEFFSSWRPTLTIDELTGIPTFSLDLKPNEGRESLKRIFEYMKQSGKRCYVAIDEFQQIMNYPEDGVEALIRSYIQFLPNVYFVFSGSQQHMMEEMFLSANRPFFQSSLVMSLPCIAESRYLSFANRLLSSQKREVDVDTFTYIYSQADSVTWYVQAILHGIYEHRDEQINKDLVDEVIQELIEEQAMAYQNYCAWLTENQQLLLLAIAKEQIVSSPLSQQFIMTHHLPATSSVKTALKALVDKQLISKTPKGYFVSDRFFAKWLAKGE
;
A
#
# COMPACT_ATOMS: atom_id res chain seq x y z
N MET A 1 -10.89 -9.90 22.08
CA MET A 1 -10.17 -8.91 21.23
C MET A 1 -9.14 -8.22 22.11
N ALA A 2 -7.91 -8.04 21.63
CA ALA A 2 -6.91 -7.26 22.37
C ALA A 2 -7.39 -5.81 22.48
N THR A 3 -7.29 -5.24 23.67
CA THR A 3 -7.67 -3.84 23.92
C THR A 3 -6.66 -2.95 23.19
N ILE A 4 -7.11 -2.09 22.28
CA ILE A 4 -6.24 -1.15 21.57
C ILE A 4 -6.07 0.08 22.45
N ASN A 5 -4.83 0.41 22.82
CA ASN A 5 -4.53 1.54 23.69
C ASN A 5 -4.75 2.89 23.00
N ASN A 6 -4.35 3.01 21.72
CA ASN A 6 -4.59 4.20 20.92
C ASN A 6 -5.46 3.83 19.71
N PRO A 7 -6.68 4.39 19.59
CA PRO A 7 -7.65 3.99 18.58
C PRO A 7 -7.33 4.55 17.17
N PHE A 8 -6.41 5.53 17.06
CA PHE A 8 -5.96 6.04 15.77
C PHE A 8 -4.85 5.15 15.21
N VAL A 9 -5.26 4.15 14.42
CA VAL A 9 -4.38 3.10 13.94
C VAL A 9 -3.47 3.61 12.82
N MET A 10 -2.16 3.59 13.02
CA MET A 10 -1.16 3.97 12.03
C MET A 10 -0.76 2.82 11.10
N TYR A 11 -0.79 1.59 11.57
CA TYR A 11 -0.32 0.41 10.86
C TYR A 11 -1.31 -0.74 10.91
N GLY A 12 -1.52 -1.37 9.76
CA GLY A 12 -2.39 -2.53 9.62
C GLY A 12 -3.89 -2.17 9.66
N TYR A 13 -4.71 -3.20 9.84
CA TYR A 13 -6.16 -3.10 9.98
C TYR A 13 -6.57 -3.75 11.32
N LYS A 14 -7.31 -3.04 12.16
CA LYS A 14 -7.66 -3.47 13.54
C LYS A 14 -9.16 -3.70 13.74
N GLY A 15 -9.93 -3.65 12.68
CA GLY A 15 -11.38 -3.89 12.71
C GLY A 15 -12.21 -2.67 12.31
N VAL A 16 -13.50 -2.90 12.16
CA VAL A 16 -14.47 -1.91 11.65
C VAL A 16 -14.53 -0.65 12.54
N GLU A 17 -14.38 -0.81 13.85
CA GLU A 17 -14.45 0.29 14.81
C GLU A 17 -13.38 1.36 14.59
N TYR A 18 -12.22 0.94 14.08
CA TYR A 18 -11.04 1.79 13.84
C TYR A 18 -10.83 2.13 12.36
N PHE A 19 -11.80 1.80 11.52
CA PHE A 19 -11.78 2.08 10.09
C PHE A 19 -12.72 3.23 9.77
N CYS A 20 -12.19 4.26 9.11
CA CYS A 20 -12.93 5.49 8.82
C CYS A 20 -13.54 5.46 7.43
N ASP A 21 -14.87 5.68 7.34
CA ASP A 21 -15.60 5.87 6.08
C ASP A 21 -15.38 4.69 5.11
N ARG A 22 -15.45 4.91 3.81
CA ARG A 22 -15.22 3.94 2.73
C ARG A 22 -16.39 2.97 2.48
N GLU A 23 -17.58 3.27 2.98
CA GLU A 23 -18.76 2.42 2.79
C GLU A 23 -19.06 2.22 1.28
N LYS A 24 -18.94 3.28 0.47
CA LYS A 24 -19.18 3.21 -0.98
C LYS A 24 -18.14 2.35 -1.70
N GLU A 25 -16.87 2.53 -1.37
CA GLU A 25 -15.79 1.75 -1.94
C GLU A 25 -15.88 0.29 -1.50
N THR A 26 -16.20 0.05 -0.23
CA THR A 26 -16.41 -1.29 0.34
C THR A 26 -17.54 -2.01 -0.39
N GLU A 27 -18.73 -1.41 -0.49
CA GLU A 27 -19.89 -1.96 -1.18
C GLU A 27 -19.56 -2.27 -2.65
N LYS A 28 -18.90 -1.32 -3.34
CA LYS A 28 -18.51 -1.49 -4.74
C LYS A 28 -17.53 -2.63 -4.93
N MET A 29 -16.55 -2.78 -4.04
CA MET A 29 -15.59 -3.89 -4.09
C MET A 29 -16.28 -5.23 -3.81
N MET A 30 -17.07 -5.32 -2.75
CA MET A 30 -17.81 -6.55 -2.40
C MET A 30 -18.73 -6.98 -3.53
N THR A 31 -19.54 -6.05 -4.06
CA THR A 31 -20.46 -6.30 -5.19
C THR A 31 -19.70 -6.76 -6.43
N SER A 32 -18.57 -6.13 -6.75
CA SER A 32 -17.79 -6.48 -7.94
C SER A 32 -17.18 -7.86 -7.83
N LEU A 33 -16.58 -8.19 -6.68
CA LEU A 33 -16.00 -9.51 -6.43
C LEU A 33 -17.08 -10.60 -6.40
N HIS A 34 -18.23 -10.32 -5.79
CA HIS A 34 -19.36 -11.25 -5.79
C HIS A 34 -19.88 -11.53 -7.21
N ASN A 35 -19.89 -10.51 -8.08
CA ASN A 35 -20.27 -10.60 -9.50
C ASN A 35 -19.09 -11.00 -10.41
N GLU A 36 -18.09 -11.71 -9.86
CA GLU A 36 -17.04 -12.34 -10.65
C GLU A 36 -16.14 -11.39 -11.44
N ARG A 37 -15.99 -10.16 -10.94
CA ARG A 37 -15.14 -9.14 -11.58
C ARG A 37 -13.86 -8.91 -10.78
N ASN A 38 -12.73 -8.97 -11.46
CA ASN A 38 -11.47 -8.50 -10.90
C ASN A 38 -11.51 -6.98 -10.69
N ILE A 39 -10.71 -6.51 -9.74
CA ILE A 39 -10.62 -5.08 -9.38
C ILE A 39 -9.16 -4.64 -9.50
N THR A 40 -8.95 -3.42 -9.96
CA THR A 40 -7.67 -2.72 -9.87
C THR A 40 -7.85 -1.48 -9.00
N LEU A 41 -7.24 -1.47 -7.82
CA LEU A 41 -7.31 -0.37 -6.86
C LEU A 41 -6.08 0.52 -6.99
N VAL A 42 -6.26 1.73 -7.51
CA VAL A 42 -5.17 2.69 -7.76
C VAL A 42 -5.31 3.90 -6.86
N ALA A 43 -4.31 4.14 -6.04
CA ALA A 43 -4.23 5.37 -5.24
C ALA A 43 -2.79 5.62 -4.79
N PRO A 44 -2.41 6.86 -4.49
CA PRO A 44 -1.11 7.17 -3.91
C PRO A 44 -0.83 6.34 -2.65
N ARG A 45 0.43 6.29 -2.24
CA ARG A 45 0.80 5.73 -0.93
C ARG A 45 0.03 6.43 0.19
N ARG A 46 -0.19 5.72 1.29
CA ARG A 46 -0.78 6.28 2.53
C ARG A 46 -2.26 6.69 2.44
N MET A 47 -2.97 6.30 1.37
CA MET A 47 -4.41 6.57 1.19
C MET A 47 -5.33 5.52 1.83
N GLY A 48 -4.77 4.43 2.39
CA GLY A 48 -5.54 3.39 3.06
C GLY A 48 -5.99 2.22 2.16
N LYS A 49 -5.32 1.98 1.01
CA LYS A 49 -5.62 0.84 0.11
C LYS A 49 -5.62 -0.50 0.86
N THR A 50 -4.51 -0.81 1.53
CA THR A 50 -4.33 -2.04 2.30
C THR A 50 -5.41 -2.21 3.38
N GLY A 51 -5.73 -1.12 4.10
CA GLY A 51 -6.81 -1.11 5.09
C GLY A 51 -8.17 -1.45 4.48
N LEU A 52 -8.50 -0.86 3.31
CA LEU A 52 -9.74 -1.14 2.59
C LEU A 52 -9.83 -2.61 2.13
N ILE A 53 -8.74 -3.16 1.59
CA ILE A 53 -8.68 -4.57 1.16
C ILE A 53 -8.96 -5.49 2.35
N HIS A 54 -8.26 -5.31 3.47
CA HIS A 54 -8.49 -6.11 4.68
C HIS A 54 -9.90 -5.94 5.25
N HIS A 55 -10.46 -4.72 5.20
CA HIS A 55 -11.82 -4.44 5.61
C HIS A 55 -12.85 -5.22 4.78
N VAL A 56 -12.73 -5.15 3.46
CA VAL A 56 -13.59 -5.90 2.52
C VAL A 56 -13.45 -7.41 2.73
N PHE A 57 -12.22 -7.92 2.84
CA PHE A 57 -11.98 -9.34 3.02
C PHE A 57 -12.56 -9.87 4.33
N GLN A 58 -12.40 -9.13 5.43
CA GLN A 58 -13.02 -9.51 6.70
C GLN A 58 -14.55 -9.56 6.61
N GLN A 59 -15.18 -8.63 5.88
CA GLN A 59 -16.63 -8.65 5.69
C GLN A 59 -17.09 -9.82 4.81
N LEU A 60 -16.36 -10.10 3.71
CA LEU A 60 -16.66 -11.23 2.83
C LEU A 60 -16.58 -12.57 3.57
N GLU A 61 -15.52 -12.80 4.35
CA GLU A 61 -15.35 -14.03 5.14
C GLU A 61 -16.35 -14.17 6.28
N LYS A 62 -16.89 -13.04 6.79
CA LYS A 62 -17.99 -13.08 7.78
C LYS A 62 -19.35 -13.35 7.17
N GLN A 63 -19.54 -12.91 5.92
CA GLN A 63 -20.83 -13.02 5.23
C GLN A 63 -21.01 -14.35 4.52
N TYR A 64 -19.90 -15.00 4.09
CA TYR A 64 -19.90 -16.21 3.27
C TYR A 64 -18.93 -17.26 3.80
N ASP A 65 -19.41 -18.41 4.24
CA ASP A 65 -18.60 -19.49 4.85
C ASP A 65 -17.66 -20.17 3.83
N ASP A 66 -18.03 -20.17 2.56
CA ASP A 66 -17.29 -20.83 1.46
C ASP A 66 -16.24 -19.92 0.81
N VAL A 67 -16.11 -18.68 1.27
CA VAL A 67 -15.15 -17.70 0.77
C VAL A 67 -13.83 -17.81 1.50
N LYS A 68 -12.73 -17.67 0.76
CA LYS A 68 -11.36 -17.52 1.27
C LYS A 68 -10.68 -16.30 0.67
N CYS A 69 -10.12 -15.47 1.54
CA CYS A 69 -9.44 -14.24 1.14
C CYS A 69 -7.93 -14.33 1.42
N PHE A 70 -7.12 -13.96 0.44
CA PHE A 70 -5.66 -14.00 0.50
C PHE A 70 -5.09 -12.61 0.17
N TYR A 71 -4.24 -12.10 1.04
CA TYR A 71 -3.54 -10.83 0.83
C TYR A 71 -2.05 -11.08 0.65
N LEU A 72 -1.49 -10.57 -0.43
CA LEU A 72 -0.10 -10.74 -0.84
C LEU A 72 0.52 -9.36 -1.10
N ASP A 73 1.49 -8.95 -0.31
CA ASP A 73 2.32 -7.78 -0.60
C ASP A 73 3.60 -8.24 -1.30
N ILE A 74 3.69 -7.95 -2.60
CA ILE A 74 4.83 -8.37 -3.41
C ILE A 74 5.94 -7.32 -3.51
N PHE A 75 5.89 -6.25 -2.72
CA PHE A 75 6.86 -5.15 -2.76
C PHE A 75 8.31 -5.64 -2.59
N ALA A 76 8.54 -6.58 -1.67
CA ALA A 76 9.88 -7.10 -1.39
C ALA A 76 10.40 -8.12 -2.40
N THR A 77 9.54 -8.63 -3.28
CA THR A 77 9.91 -9.67 -4.25
C THR A 77 10.71 -9.09 -5.42
N LYS A 78 11.71 -9.82 -5.89
CA LYS A 78 12.64 -9.37 -6.95
C LYS A 78 12.48 -10.13 -8.26
N ASN A 79 11.75 -11.23 -8.26
CA ASN A 79 11.55 -12.11 -9.41
C ASN A 79 10.26 -12.93 -9.24
N LEU A 80 9.88 -13.62 -10.31
CA LEU A 80 8.69 -14.46 -10.33
C LEU A 80 8.74 -15.58 -9.28
N GLU A 81 9.91 -16.17 -9.03
CA GLU A 81 10.05 -17.27 -8.05
C GLU A 81 9.68 -16.81 -6.63
N GLN A 82 10.20 -15.65 -6.20
CA GLN A 82 9.88 -15.09 -4.89
C GLN A 82 8.39 -14.75 -4.74
N MET A 83 7.78 -14.20 -5.79
CA MET A 83 6.34 -13.95 -5.79
C MET A 83 5.55 -15.25 -5.66
N VAL A 84 5.93 -16.28 -6.37
CA VAL A 84 5.28 -17.59 -6.34
C VAL A 84 5.46 -18.28 -4.98
N GLN A 85 6.63 -18.17 -4.35
CA GLN A 85 6.88 -18.66 -2.99
C GLN A 85 5.94 -17.97 -1.98
N LEU A 86 5.83 -16.65 -2.06
CA LEU A 86 4.91 -15.87 -1.21
C LEU A 86 3.45 -16.31 -1.43
N MET A 87 3.03 -16.45 -2.69
CA MET A 87 1.68 -16.93 -3.01
C MET A 87 1.42 -18.33 -2.44
N ALA A 88 2.37 -19.22 -2.58
CA ALA A 88 2.22 -20.59 -2.08
C ALA A 88 2.10 -20.64 -0.56
N SER A 89 2.94 -19.91 0.17
CA SER A 89 2.89 -19.86 1.64
C SER A 89 1.57 -19.32 2.17
N GLU A 90 1.04 -18.26 1.56
CA GLU A 90 -0.22 -17.63 1.98
C GLU A 90 -1.45 -18.45 1.59
N ILE A 91 -1.45 -19.09 0.41
CA ILE A 91 -2.63 -19.79 -0.10
C ILE A 91 -2.75 -21.18 0.50
N ILE A 92 -1.67 -21.97 0.49
CA ILE A 92 -1.73 -23.38 0.91
C ILE A 92 -2.09 -23.47 2.40
N GLY A 93 -1.53 -22.61 3.25
CA GLY A 93 -1.79 -22.62 4.68
C GLY A 93 -3.22 -22.23 5.08
N LYS A 94 -3.92 -21.45 4.23
CA LYS A 94 -5.29 -20.95 4.52
C LYS A 94 -6.39 -21.72 3.76
N LEU A 95 -6.07 -22.29 2.63
CA LEU A 95 -7.07 -22.96 1.78
C LEU A 95 -7.53 -24.29 2.37
N ASP A 96 -6.62 -25.02 2.96
CA ASP A 96 -6.88 -26.27 3.65
C ASP A 96 -6.34 -26.24 5.08
N THR A 97 -7.05 -26.90 6.01
CA THR A 97 -6.55 -27.09 7.36
C THR A 97 -5.26 -27.90 7.32
N ILE A 98 -4.20 -27.40 7.94
CA ILE A 98 -2.90 -28.08 7.96
C ILE A 98 -3.05 -29.42 8.70
N SER A 99 -3.05 -30.49 7.93
CA SER A 99 -3.11 -31.88 8.40
C SER A 99 -2.09 -32.73 7.64
N GLN A 100 -1.77 -33.92 8.15
CA GLN A 100 -0.90 -34.85 7.41
C GLN A 100 -1.45 -35.22 6.04
N SER A 101 -2.79 -35.27 5.88
CA SER A 101 -3.44 -35.51 4.59
C SER A 101 -3.28 -34.31 3.64
N THR A 102 -3.34 -33.10 4.15
CA THR A 102 -3.09 -31.88 3.39
C THR A 102 -1.64 -31.81 2.92
N LEU A 103 -0.70 -32.12 3.79
CA LEU A 103 0.73 -32.18 3.43
C LEU A 103 1.00 -33.21 2.32
N ARG A 104 0.35 -34.38 2.35
CA ARG A 104 0.47 -35.38 1.25
C ARG A 104 -0.11 -34.85 -0.06
N LYS A 105 -1.29 -34.24 -0.04
CA LYS A 105 -1.89 -33.61 -1.24
C LYS A 105 -0.99 -32.53 -1.80
N VAL A 106 -0.41 -31.68 -0.94
CA VAL A 106 0.53 -30.64 -1.34
C VAL A 106 1.79 -31.27 -1.94
N GLN A 107 2.34 -32.33 -1.36
CA GLN A 107 3.49 -33.04 -1.91
C GLN A 107 3.18 -33.72 -3.26
N GLU A 108 2.00 -34.27 -3.43
CA GLU A 108 1.56 -34.86 -4.71
C GLU A 108 1.36 -33.77 -5.77
N PHE A 109 0.77 -32.64 -5.39
CA PHE A 109 0.50 -31.52 -6.29
C PHE A 109 1.78 -30.77 -6.68
N PHE A 110 2.70 -30.65 -5.74
CA PHE A 110 3.95 -29.92 -5.87
C PHE A 110 5.16 -30.87 -5.75
N SER A 111 5.14 -31.97 -6.46
CA SER A 111 6.15 -33.05 -6.37
C SER A 111 7.61 -32.61 -6.60
N SER A 112 7.81 -31.44 -7.25
CA SER A 112 9.13 -30.83 -7.43
C SER A 112 9.53 -29.88 -6.29
N TRP A 113 8.65 -29.59 -5.33
CA TRP A 113 8.87 -28.66 -4.24
C TRP A 113 9.25 -29.42 -2.96
N ARG A 114 10.08 -28.81 -2.16
CA ARG A 114 10.38 -29.31 -0.81
C ARG A 114 9.57 -28.52 0.19
N PRO A 115 8.40 -29.00 0.62
CA PRO A 115 7.65 -28.35 1.67
C PRO A 115 8.42 -28.47 2.98
N THR A 116 8.76 -27.35 3.59
CA THR A 116 9.35 -27.30 4.92
C THR A 116 8.31 -26.72 5.87
N LEU A 117 7.96 -27.50 6.89
CA LEU A 117 7.13 -27.02 7.98
C LEU A 117 8.07 -26.53 9.07
N THR A 118 8.11 -25.24 9.30
CA THR A 118 8.79 -24.62 10.43
C THR A 118 7.76 -24.16 11.44
N ILE A 119 8.02 -24.39 12.70
CA ILE A 119 7.21 -23.79 13.77
C ILE A 119 7.92 -22.50 14.14
N ASP A 120 7.23 -21.37 14.00
CA ASP A 120 7.76 -20.09 14.46
C ASP A 120 7.95 -20.18 15.97
N GLU A 121 9.18 -20.05 16.42
CA GLU A 121 9.56 -20.23 17.83
C GLU A 121 8.95 -19.18 18.77
N LEU A 122 8.54 -18.01 18.23
CA LEU A 122 7.95 -16.92 19.00
C LEU A 122 6.42 -17.03 19.11
N THR A 123 5.76 -17.49 18.06
CA THR A 123 4.30 -17.54 17.99
C THR A 123 3.73 -18.95 18.15
N GLY A 124 4.55 -20.00 18.02
CA GLY A 124 4.11 -21.40 18.02
C GLY A 124 3.27 -21.77 16.80
N ILE A 125 3.14 -20.88 15.83
CA ILE A 125 2.31 -21.08 14.62
C ILE A 125 3.14 -21.86 13.60
N PRO A 126 2.62 -22.98 13.05
CA PRO A 126 3.29 -23.68 11.96
C PRO A 126 3.31 -22.79 10.72
N THR A 127 4.51 -22.44 10.25
CA THR A 127 4.73 -21.69 9.02
C THR A 127 5.14 -22.66 7.92
N PHE A 128 4.45 -22.58 6.81
CA PHE A 128 4.71 -23.40 5.65
C PHE A 128 5.61 -22.63 4.69
N SER A 129 6.80 -23.17 4.40
CA SER A 129 7.68 -22.62 3.37
C SER A 129 7.90 -23.64 2.26
N LEU A 130 8.05 -23.18 1.05
CA LEU A 130 8.26 -23.97 -0.14
C LEU A 130 9.55 -23.52 -0.82
N ASP A 131 10.54 -24.39 -0.85
CA ASP A 131 11.74 -24.15 -1.63
C ASP A 131 11.50 -24.55 -3.10
N LEU A 132 11.52 -23.55 -3.97
CA LEU A 132 11.45 -23.74 -5.42
C LEU A 132 12.83 -24.07 -5.97
N LYS A 133 12.88 -24.98 -6.92
CA LYS A 133 14.08 -25.16 -7.73
C LYS A 133 14.22 -23.97 -8.68
N PRO A 134 15.44 -23.51 -8.95
CA PRO A 134 15.70 -22.43 -9.90
C PRO A 134 15.01 -22.71 -11.26
N ASN A 135 14.42 -21.65 -11.85
CA ASN A 135 13.71 -21.66 -13.14
C ASN A 135 12.35 -22.41 -13.17
N GLU A 136 11.77 -22.79 -12.05
CA GLU A 136 10.44 -23.42 -12.00
C GLU A 136 9.27 -22.44 -11.71
N GLY A 137 9.52 -21.14 -11.62
CA GLY A 137 8.52 -20.14 -11.23
C GLY A 137 7.25 -20.16 -12.08
N ARG A 138 7.37 -20.34 -13.41
CA ARG A 138 6.23 -20.39 -14.34
C ARG A 138 5.33 -21.60 -14.11
N GLU A 139 5.92 -22.79 -14.00
CA GLU A 139 5.18 -24.03 -13.76
C GLU A 139 4.57 -24.03 -12.35
N SER A 140 5.28 -23.50 -11.37
CA SER A 140 4.83 -23.39 -10.00
C SER A 140 3.64 -22.44 -9.86
N LEU A 141 3.64 -21.31 -10.56
CA LEU A 141 2.50 -20.40 -10.62
C LEU A 141 1.25 -21.09 -11.18
N LYS A 142 1.41 -21.83 -12.26
CA LYS A 142 0.34 -22.64 -12.86
C LYS A 142 -0.26 -23.61 -11.85
N ARG A 143 0.60 -24.37 -11.14
CA ARG A 143 0.17 -25.34 -10.13
C ARG A 143 -0.59 -24.70 -8.96
N ILE A 144 -0.16 -23.52 -8.48
CA ILE A 144 -0.90 -22.80 -7.43
C ILE A 144 -2.32 -22.47 -7.91
N PHE A 145 -2.46 -21.95 -9.12
CA PHE A 145 -3.78 -21.65 -9.68
C PHE A 145 -4.64 -22.89 -9.89
N GLU A 146 -4.05 -23.99 -10.35
CA GLU A 146 -4.75 -25.27 -10.47
C GLU A 146 -5.19 -25.81 -9.10
N TYR A 147 -4.35 -25.67 -8.07
CA TYR A 147 -4.68 -26.03 -6.69
C TYR A 147 -5.87 -25.22 -6.16
N MET A 148 -5.86 -23.90 -6.37
CA MET A 148 -6.99 -23.05 -5.99
C MET A 148 -8.26 -23.41 -6.76
N LYS A 149 -8.16 -23.66 -8.06
CA LYS A 149 -9.28 -24.09 -8.91
C LYS A 149 -9.91 -25.40 -8.42
N GLN A 150 -9.08 -26.38 -8.07
CA GLN A 150 -9.54 -27.71 -7.61
C GLN A 150 -10.12 -27.69 -6.19
N SER A 151 -9.82 -26.66 -5.39
CA SER A 151 -10.41 -26.53 -4.04
C SER A 151 -11.92 -26.38 -4.04
N GLY A 152 -12.50 -25.92 -5.15
CA GLY A 152 -13.92 -25.61 -5.29
C GLY A 152 -14.41 -24.44 -4.45
N LYS A 153 -13.54 -23.84 -3.62
CA LYS A 153 -13.86 -22.68 -2.78
C LYS A 153 -13.78 -21.40 -3.61
N ARG A 154 -14.63 -20.44 -3.29
CA ARG A 154 -14.54 -19.10 -3.84
C ARG A 154 -13.37 -18.35 -3.20
N CYS A 155 -12.41 -17.94 -4.01
CA CYS A 155 -11.17 -17.32 -3.56
C CYS A 155 -11.07 -15.88 -4.04
N TYR A 156 -10.75 -14.96 -3.13
CA TYR A 156 -10.39 -13.58 -3.46
C TYR A 156 -8.93 -13.36 -3.10
N VAL A 157 -8.14 -12.94 -4.09
CA VAL A 157 -6.69 -12.76 -3.95
C VAL A 157 -6.34 -11.30 -4.20
N ALA A 158 -5.90 -10.60 -3.18
CA ALA A 158 -5.32 -9.28 -3.32
C ALA A 158 -3.81 -9.40 -3.51
N ILE A 159 -3.31 -8.77 -4.57
CA ILE A 159 -1.88 -8.62 -4.82
C ILE A 159 -1.56 -7.13 -4.71
N ASP A 160 -0.97 -6.73 -3.59
CA ASP A 160 -0.59 -5.35 -3.32
C ASP A 160 0.79 -5.05 -3.92
N GLU A 161 0.99 -3.79 -4.30
CA GLU A 161 2.15 -3.28 -5.04
C GLU A 161 2.40 -4.06 -6.36
N PHE A 162 1.30 -4.40 -7.06
CA PHE A 162 1.31 -5.26 -8.25
C PHE A 162 2.23 -4.76 -9.36
N GLN A 163 2.47 -3.44 -9.48
CA GLN A 163 3.43 -2.89 -10.44
C GLN A 163 4.86 -3.42 -10.24
N GLN A 164 5.16 -4.05 -9.09
CA GLN A 164 6.48 -4.64 -8.83
C GLN A 164 6.87 -5.71 -9.87
N ILE A 165 5.89 -6.42 -10.46
CA ILE A 165 6.17 -7.41 -11.52
C ILE A 165 6.86 -6.81 -12.76
N MET A 166 6.74 -5.50 -12.96
CA MET A 166 7.41 -4.80 -14.06
C MET A 166 8.93 -4.68 -13.86
N ASN A 167 9.41 -4.87 -12.64
CA ASN A 167 10.83 -4.84 -12.28
C ASN A 167 11.46 -6.23 -12.26
N TYR A 168 10.69 -7.29 -12.56
CA TYR A 168 11.23 -8.65 -12.58
C TYR A 168 12.12 -8.86 -13.80
N PRO A 169 13.19 -9.66 -13.65
CA PRO A 169 14.10 -9.95 -14.76
C PRO A 169 13.49 -10.86 -15.83
N GLU A 170 12.41 -11.59 -15.48
CA GLU A 170 11.78 -12.52 -16.42
C GLU A 170 10.82 -11.79 -17.38
N ASP A 171 10.99 -12.03 -18.65
CA ASP A 171 10.12 -11.47 -19.69
C ASP A 171 8.70 -12.06 -19.65
N GLY A 172 7.73 -11.19 -19.91
CA GLY A 172 6.34 -11.61 -20.14
C GLY A 172 5.58 -12.10 -18.91
N VAL A 173 6.01 -11.74 -17.68
CA VAL A 173 5.32 -12.12 -16.42
C VAL A 173 3.89 -11.63 -16.40
N GLU A 174 3.65 -10.41 -16.88
CA GLU A 174 2.31 -9.83 -16.96
C GLU A 174 1.38 -10.67 -17.86
N ALA A 175 1.84 -11.02 -19.06
CA ALA A 175 1.09 -11.86 -19.99
C ALA A 175 0.85 -13.26 -19.44
N LEU A 176 1.84 -13.83 -18.75
CA LEU A 176 1.74 -15.13 -18.10
C LEU A 176 0.63 -15.15 -17.04
N ILE A 177 0.66 -14.21 -16.10
CA ILE A 177 -0.37 -14.10 -15.05
C ILE A 177 -1.74 -13.92 -15.69
N ARG A 178 -1.86 -13.03 -16.67
CA ARG A 178 -3.11 -12.76 -17.38
C ARG A 178 -3.65 -14.00 -18.07
N SER A 179 -2.79 -14.82 -18.67
CA SER A 179 -3.21 -16.05 -19.37
C SER A 179 -3.81 -17.11 -18.43
N TYR A 180 -3.36 -17.16 -17.17
CA TYR A 180 -3.91 -18.11 -16.20
C TYR A 180 -5.19 -17.61 -15.54
N ILE A 181 -5.22 -16.36 -15.08
CA ILE A 181 -6.35 -15.86 -14.29
C ILE A 181 -7.67 -15.84 -15.07
N GLN A 182 -7.64 -15.70 -16.40
CA GLN A 182 -8.85 -15.66 -17.23
C GLN A 182 -9.62 -17.00 -17.27
N PHE A 183 -8.97 -18.10 -16.85
CA PHE A 183 -9.57 -19.44 -16.87
C PHE A 183 -9.86 -20.00 -15.47
N LEU A 184 -9.80 -19.15 -14.45
CA LEU A 184 -10.12 -19.51 -13.07
C LEU A 184 -11.58 -19.21 -12.77
N PRO A 185 -12.47 -20.21 -12.62
CA PRO A 185 -13.90 -19.96 -12.46
C PRO A 185 -14.30 -19.56 -11.03
N ASN A 186 -13.40 -19.76 -10.07
CA ASN A 186 -13.66 -19.57 -8.64
C ASN A 186 -12.64 -18.64 -7.95
N VAL A 187 -11.76 -17.98 -8.71
CA VAL A 187 -10.71 -17.11 -8.14
C VAL A 187 -10.78 -15.73 -8.80
N TYR A 188 -10.93 -14.70 -7.98
CA TYR A 188 -11.03 -13.30 -8.42
C TYR A 188 -9.99 -12.45 -7.73
N PHE A 189 -9.49 -11.43 -8.42
CA PHE A 189 -8.31 -10.69 -8.01
C PHE A 189 -8.61 -9.23 -7.69
N VAL A 190 -7.90 -8.72 -6.67
CA VAL A 190 -7.75 -7.30 -6.39
C VAL A 190 -6.29 -6.94 -6.62
N PHE A 191 -6.00 -6.28 -7.73
CA PHE A 191 -4.67 -5.73 -8.00
C PHE A 191 -4.60 -4.35 -7.36
N SER A 192 -3.65 -4.13 -6.48
CA SER A 192 -3.46 -2.86 -5.80
C SER A 192 -2.05 -2.33 -6.07
N GLY A 193 -1.92 -1.01 -6.21
CA GLY A 193 -0.63 -0.39 -6.41
C GLY A 193 -0.61 1.09 -6.06
N SER A 194 0.57 1.54 -5.64
CA SER A 194 0.81 2.92 -5.23
C SER A 194 1.40 3.80 -6.35
N GLN A 195 2.04 3.20 -7.34
CA GLN A 195 2.58 3.89 -8.50
C GLN A 195 1.49 4.04 -9.57
N GLN A 196 0.68 5.09 -9.45
CA GLN A 196 -0.52 5.29 -10.27
C GLN A 196 -0.22 5.18 -11.77
N HIS A 197 0.82 5.87 -12.25
CA HIS A 197 1.18 5.85 -13.66
C HIS A 197 1.46 4.43 -14.19
N MET A 198 2.18 3.60 -13.42
CA MET A 198 2.48 2.23 -13.83
C MET A 198 1.21 1.36 -13.82
N MET A 199 0.37 1.50 -12.78
CA MET A 199 -0.90 0.77 -12.72
C MET A 199 -1.85 1.19 -13.84
N GLU A 200 -1.95 2.48 -14.15
CA GLU A 200 -2.74 2.98 -15.28
C GLU A 200 -2.21 2.46 -16.61
N GLU A 201 -0.90 2.46 -16.80
CA GLU A 201 -0.27 1.87 -17.99
C GLU A 201 -0.63 0.40 -18.13
N MET A 202 -0.50 -0.41 -17.08
CA MET A 202 -0.78 -1.86 -17.11
C MET A 202 -2.24 -2.19 -17.42
N PHE A 203 -3.20 -1.42 -16.87
CA PHE A 203 -4.62 -1.78 -16.92
C PHE A 203 -5.45 -0.95 -17.89
N LEU A 204 -4.98 0.23 -18.32
CA LEU A 204 -5.72 1.13 -19.21
C LEU A 204 -5.10 1.29 -20.61
N SER A 205 -3.85 0.86 -20.82
CA SER A 205 -3.21 0.97 -22.13
C SER A 205 -3.54 -0.25 -23.02
N ALA A 206 -4.02 0.03 -24.23
CA ALA A 206 -4.52 -1.00 -25.14
C ALA A 206 -3.49 -2.05 -25.60
N ASN A 207 -2.20 -1.74 -25.49
CA ASN A 207 -1.11 -2.64 -25.84
C ASN A 207 -0.61 -3.51 -24.66
N ARG A 208 -1.29 -3.46 -23.50
CA ARG A 208 -0.88 -4.23 -22.31
C ARG A 208 -1.78 -5.44 -22.08
N PRO A 209 -1.24 -6.55 -21.55
CA PRO A 209 -2.00 -7.79 -21.31
C PRO A 209 -3.24 -7.63 -20.42
N PHE A 210 -3.18 -6.74 -19.42
CA PHE A 210 -4.29 -6.50 -18.49
C PHE A 210 -5.31 -5.45 -18.97
N PHE A 211 -5.17 -4.94 -20.21
CA PHE A 211 -6.12 -3.97 -20.74
C PHE A 211 -7.58 -4.45 -20.59
N GLN A 212 -8.42 -3.63 -19.95
CA GLN A 212 -9.84 -3.91 -19.69
C GLN A 212 -10.15 -5.24 -18.99
N SER A 213 -9.21 -5.80 -18.22
CA SER A 213 -9.37 -7.08 -17.52
C SER A 213 -9.97 -6.97 -16.13
N SER A 214 -10.18 -5.76 -15.63
CA SER A 214 -10.66 -5.48 -14.28
C SER A 214 -11.45 -4.18 -14.20
N LEU A 215 -12.21 -4.01 -13.13
CA LEU A 215 -12.80 -2.73 -12.75
C LEU A 215 -11.73 -1.85 -12.11
N VAL A 216 -11.33 -0.78 -12.78
CA VAL A 216 -10.40 0.20 -12.20
C VAL A 216 -11.14 1.11 -11.22
N MET A 217 -10.65 1.18 -10.00
CA MET A 217 -11.16 2.02 -8.92
C MET A 217 -10.04 2.92 -8.39
N SER A 218 -10.31 4.20 -8.29
CA SER A 218 -9.47 5.14 -7.53
C SER A 218 -9.97 5.25 -6.10
N LEU A 219 -9.06 5.56 -5.17
CA LEU A 219 -9.39 5.82 -3.78
C LEU A 219 -9.21 7.32 -3.49
N PRO A 220 -10.29 8.10 -3.41
CA PRO A 220 -10.22 9.53 -3.12
C PRO A 220 -9.86 9.78 -1.66
N CYS A 221 -9.57 11.03 -1.29
CA CYS A 221 -9.47 11.44 0.10
C CYS A 221 -10.80 11.19 0.83
N ILE A 222 -10.73 10.84 2.10
CA ILE A 222 -11.92 10.74 2.97
C ILE A 222 -12.47 12.17 3.14
N ALA A 223 -13.78 12.33 3.04
CA ALA A 223 -14.39 13.65 3.23
C ALA A 223 -14.10 14.19 4.64
N GLU A 224 -13.70 15.46 4.74
CA GLU A 224 -13.29 16.09 5.99
C GLU A 224 -14.34 15.95 7.10
N SER A 225 -15.62 16.20 6.77
CA SER A 225 -16.72 16.07 7.74
C SER A 225 -16.91 14.65 8.26
N ARG A 226 -16.69 13.64 7.42
CA ARG A 226 -16.74 12.23 7.82
C ARG A 226 -15.57 11.88 8.74
N TYR A 227 -14.40 12.41 8.40
CA TYR A 227 -13.21 12.16 9.20
C TYR A 227 -13.29 12.85 10.57
N LEU A 228 -13.79 14.09 10.63
CA LEU A 228 -14.06 14.79 11.88
C LEU A 228 -15.02 13.98 12.79
N SER A 229 -16.10 13.50 12.23
CA SER A 229 -17.06 12.67 12.98
C SER A 229 -16.42 11.39 13.53
N PHE A 230 -15.57 10.75 12.72
CA PHE A 230 -14.80 9.58 13.13
C PHE A 230 -13.79 9.94 14.25
N ALA A 231 -13.04 11.03 14.12
CA ALA A 231 -12.08 11.48 15.11
C ALA A 231 -12.75 11.75 16.45
N ASN A 232 -13.87 12.51 16.47
CA ASN A 232 -14.59 12.84 17.69
C ASN A 232 -15.23 11.62 18.35
N ARG A 233 -15.72 10.64 17.56
CA ARG A 233 -16.19 9.36 18.11
C ARG A 233 -15.09 8.63 18.88
N LEU A 234 -13.84 8.63 18.39
CA LEU A 234 -12.72 7.97 19.07
C LEU A 234 -12.20 8.77 20.27
N LEU A 235 -12.12 10.11 20.14
CA LEU A 235 -11.71 11.03 21.22
C LEU A 235 -12.68 11.05 22.39
N SER A 236 -13.95 10.73 22.17
CA SER A 236 -14.97 10.70 23.21
C SER A 236 -14.64 9.74 24.37
N SER A 237 -13.83 8.71 24.12
CA SER A 237 -13.32 7.81 25.18
C SER A 237 -12.46 8.54 26.23
N GLN A 238 -11.84 9.67 25.84
CA GLN A 238 -11.08 10.56 26.71
C GLN A 238 -11.89 11.79 27.15
N LYS A 239 -13.18 11.87 26.80
CA LYS A 239 -14.04 13.07 27.02
C LYS A 239 -13.49 14.32 26.32
N ARG A 240 -12.85 14.15 25.18
CA ARG A 240 -12.26 15.20 24.36
C ARG A 240 -12.94 15.24 23.00
N GLU A 241 -12.86 16.37 22.35
CA GLU A 241 -13.31 16.58 20.98
C GLU A 241 -12.41 17.60 20.29
N VAL A 242 -12.34 17.54 18.98
CA VAL A 242 -11.69 18.53 18.14
C VAL A 242 -12.77 19.34 17.41
N ASP A 243 -12.66 20.66 17.46
CA ASP A 243 -13.56 21.55 16.74
C ASP A 243 -13.30 21.56 15.22
N VAL A 244 -14.24 22.11 14.46
CA VAL A 244 -14.19 22.13 12.99
C VAL A 244 -12.95 22.85 12.46
N ASP A 245 -12.63 24.02 13.04
CA ASP A 245 -11.51 24.86 12.55
C ASP A 245 -10.16 24.21 12.82
N THR A 246 -9.99 23.59 13.98
CA THR A 246 -8.78 22.82 14.33
C THR A 246 -8.67 21.56 13.47
N PHE A 247 -9.79 20.88 13.21
CA PHE A 247 -9.75 19.69 12.34
C PHE A 247 -9.46 20.05 10.88
N THR A 248 -10.01 21.14 10.36
CA THR A 248 -9.67 21.68 9.04
C THR A 248 -8.17 21.98 8.95
N TYR A 249 -7.58 22.50 10.03
CA TYR A 249 -6.14 22.71 10.11
C TYR A 249 -5.37 21.38 10.04
N ILE A 250 -5.71 20.38 10.86
CA ILE A 250 -5.12 19.02 10.78
C ILE A 250 -5.20 18.48 9.36
N TYR A 251 -6.39 18.55 8.75
CA TYR A 251 -6.65 17.99 7.43
C TYR A 251 -5.83 18.69 6.34
N SER A 252 -5.63 20.02 6.46
CA SER A 252 -4.77 20.78 5.56
C SER A 252 -3.28 20.47 5.75
N GLN A 253 -2.80 20.34 7.00
CA GLN A 253 -1.42 19.99 7.31
C GLN A 253 -1.04 18.57 6.81
N ALA A 254 -2.02 17.69 6.71
CA ALA A 254 -1.91 16.33 6.19
C ALA A 254 -2.13 16.22 4.66
N ASP A 255 -2.38 17.33 3.93
CA ASP A 255 -2.79 17.31 2.52
C ASP A 255 -3.95 16.32 2.23
N SER A 256 -4.86 16.16 3.17
CA SER A 256 -6.00 15.21 3.10
C SER A 256 -5.61 13.73 2.99
N VAL A 257 -4.33 13.38 3.16
CA VAL A 257 -3.81 12.01 3.05
C VAL A 257 -4.08 11.25 4.34
N THR A 258 -4.80 10.16 4.24
CA THR A 258 -5.32 9.37 5.36
C THR A 258 -4.29 9.07 6.44
N TRP A 259 -3.10 8.61 6.07
CA TRP A 259 -2.08 8.21 7.04
C TRP A 259 -1.57 9.40 7.87
N TYR A 260 -1.37 10.58 7.25
CA TYR A 260 -0.90 11.75 7.99
C TYR A 260 -1.97 12.29 8.95
N VAL A 261 -3.25 12.27 8.53
CA VAL A 261 -4.35 12.61 9.44
C VAL A 261 -4.37 11.67 10.64
N GLN A 262 -4.23 10.35 10.39
CA GLN A 262 -4.15 9.35 11.46
C GLN A 262 -2.95 9.56 12.37
N ALA A 263 -1.77 9.86 11.82
CA ALA A 263 -0.55 10.09 12.61
C ALA A 263 -0.70 11.31 13.53
N ILE A 264 -1.23 12.42 13.01
CA ILE A 264 -1.49 13.61 13.83
C ILE A 264 -2.51 13.31 14.93
N LEU A 265 -3.63 12.66 14.59
CA LEU A 265 -4.65 12.28 15.59
C LEU A 265 -4.13 11.27 16.61
N HIS A 266 -3.22 10.39 16.22
CA HIS A 266 -2.54 9.44 17.10
C HIS A 266 -1.71 10.18 18.16
N GLY A 267 -0.86 11.14 17.75
CA GLY A 267 -0.10 11.97 18.67
C GLY A 267 -1.00 12.81 19.57
N ILE A 268 -2.02 13.48 19.01
CA ILE A 268 -3.01 14.22 19.81
C ILE A 268 -3.67 13.34 20.89
N TYR A 269 -3.93 12.07 20.59
CA TYR A 269 -4.53 11.15 21.56
C TYR A 269 -3.57 10.83 22.72
N GLU A 270 -2.27 10.87 22.50
CA GLU A 270 -1.24 10.66 23.53
C GLU A 270 -1.12 11.82 24.50
N HIS A 271 -1.36 13.06 24.07
CA HIS A 271 -1.41 14.29 24.89
C HIS A 271 -2.76 14.41 25.63
N ARG A 272 -3.00 13.54 26.61
CA ARG A 272 -4.32 13.30 27.22
C ARG A 272 -4.93 14.51 27.94
N ASP A 273 -4.11 15.31 28.56
CA ASP A 273 -4.53 16.39 29.47
C ASP A 273 -4.59 17.77 28.79
N GLU A 274 -4.31 17.82 27.49
CA GLU A 274 -4.22 19.06 26.75
C GLU A 274 -5.48 19.33 25.91
N GLN A 275 -5.85 20.62 25.83
CA GLN A 275 -6.91 21.06 24.93
C GLN A 275 -6.45 20.93 23.49
N ILE A 276 -7.30 20.32 22.64
CA ILE A 276 -6.99 20.18 21.22
C ILE A 276 -7.18 21.53 20.53
N ASN A 277 -6.08 22.13 20.11
CA ASN A 277 -6.02 23.38 19.39
C ASN A 277 -4.90 23.34 18.34
N LYS A 278 -4.70 24.39 17.57
CA LYS A 278 -3.70 24.44 16.50
C LYS A 278 -2.27 24.37 17.03
N ASP A 279 -2.00 24.90 18.21
CA ASP A 279 -0.67 24.87 18.81
C ASP A 279 -0.27 23.42 19.15
N LEU A 280 -1.18 22.64 19.74
CA LEU A 280 -0.97 21.21 19.99
C LEU A 280 -0.79 20.44 18.68
N VAL A 281 -1.52 20.77 17.61
CA VAL A 281 -1.33 20.16 16.29
C VAL A 281 0.07 20.39 15.75
N ASP A 282 0.59 21.62 15.87
CA ASP A 282 1.93 21.97 15.42
C ASP A 282 3.01 21.28 16.25
N GLU A 283 2.83 21.16 17.57
CA GLU A 283 3.71 20.43 18.48
C GLU A 283 3.78 18.95 18.08
N VAL A 284 2.64 18.29 17.92
CA VAL A 284 2.57 16.87 17.49
C VAL A 284 3.21 16.66 16.12
N ILE A 285 2.99 17.57 15.15
CA ILE A 285 3.65 17.48 13.84
C ILE A 285 5.17 17.58 13.99
N GLN A 286 5.64 18.47 14.87
CA GLN A 286 7.06 18.63 15.12
C GLN A 286 7.67 17.36 15.75
N GLU A 287 7.01 16.77 16.74
CA GLU A 287 7.43 15.51 17.36
C GLU A 287 7.52 14.37 16.33
N LEU A 288 6.49 14.23 15.48
CA LEU A 288 6.47 13.22 14.39
C LEU A 288 7.60 13.41 13.38
N ILE A 289 8.00 14.66 13.12
CA ILE A 289 9.14 14.98 12.24
C ILE A 289 10.45 14.62 12.94
N GLU A 290 10.60 14.95 14.23
CA GLU A 290 11.79 14.67 15.02
C GLU A 290 12.04 13.17 15.20
N GLU A 291 10.99 12.40 15.43
CA GLU A 291 11.07 10.92 15.45
C GLU A 291 11.68 10.34 14.18
N GLN A 292 11.46 10.98 13.04
CA GLN A 292 11.95 10.53 11.73
C GLN A 292 13.26 11.21 11.30
N ALA A 293 13.79 12.16 12.06
CA ALA A 293 14.92 13.00 11.65
C ALA A 293 16.16 12.19 11.25
N MET A 294 16.49 11.13 12.00
CA MET A 294 17.61 10.25 11.67
C MET A 294 17.42 9.56 10.32
N ALA A 295 16.21 9.09 10.01
CA ALA A 295 15.91 8.48 8.71
C ALA A 295 16.01 9.52 7.57
N TYR A 296 15.54 10.73 7.81
CA TYR A 296 15.63 11.82 6.83
C TYR A 296 17.07 12.25 6.55
N GLN A 297 17.92 12.34 7.57
CA GLN A 297 19.36 12.58 7.41
C GLN A 297 20.01 11.47 6.58
N ASN A 298 19.69 10.20 6.85
CA ASN A 298 20.20 9.08 6.07
C ASN A 298 19.74 9.15 4.60
N TYR A 299 18.47 9.51 4.33
CA TYR A 299 18.01 9.69 2.94
C TYR A 299 18.82 10.77 2.23
N CYS A 300 19.07 11.90 2.88
CA CYS A 300 19.89 12.96 2.32
C CYS A 300 21.33 12.50 2.07
N ALA A 301 21.94 11.75 3.01
CA ALA A 301 23.32 11.26 2.88
C ALA A 301 23.52 10.32 1.67
N TRP A 302 22.46 9.63 1.21
CA TRP A 302 22.51 8.74 0.03
C TRP A 302 22.29 9.48 -1.30
N LEU A 303 22.05 10.79 -1.26
CA LEU A 303 21.83 11.61 -2.44
C LEU A 303 23.11 12.33 -2.86
N THR A 304 23.25 12.51 -4.18
CA THR A 304 24.28 13.40 -4.70
C THR A 304 23.93 14.86 -4.40
N GLU A 305 24.91 15.75 -4.39
CA GLU A 305 24.71 17.18 -4.16
C GLU A 305 23.59 17.78 -5.04
N ASN A 306 23.59 17.47 -6.35
CA ASN A 306 22.56 17.96 -7.27
C ASN A 306 21.15 17.41 -6.93
N GLN A 307 21.06 16.19 -6.40
CA GLN A 307 19.79 15.61 -5.96
C GLN A 307 19.30 16.29 -4.67
N GLN A 308 20.20 16.55 -3.73
CA GLN A 308 19.87 17.27 -2.48
C GLN A 308 19.39 18.68 -2.77
N LEU A 309 20.12 19.44 -3.60
CA LEU A 309 19.73 20.81 -3.99
C LEU A 309 18.33 20.83 -4.64
N LEU A 310 18.06 19.93 -5.58
CA LEU A 310 16.77 19.88 -6.24
C LEU A 310 15.65 19.46 -5.28
N LEU A 311 15.91 18.48 -4.41
CA LEU A 311 14.94 18.01 -3.42
C LEU A 311 14.56 19.13 -2.45
N LEU A 312 15.55 19.90 -1.95
CA LEU A 312 15.34 21.05 -1.10
C LEU A 312 14.55 22.16 -1.81
N ALA A 313 14.88 22.45 -3.07
CA ALA A 313 14.17 23.44 -3.87
C ALA A 313 12.68 23.09 -4.04
N ILE A 314 12.39 21.83 -4.33
CA ILE A 314 11.01 21.35 -4.46
C ILE A 314 10.29 21.36 -3.10
N ALA A 315 10.97 21.02 -2.00
CA ALA A 315 10.38 21.05 -0.66
C ALA A 315 9.95 22.49 -0.26
N LYS A 316 10.75 23.50 -0.57
CA LYS A 316 10.46 24.91 -0.29
C LYS A 316 9.24 25.43 -1.06
N GLU A 317 9.09 25.04 -2.32
CA GLU A 317 7.97 25.45 -3.18
C GLU A 317 6.71 24.57 -3.00
N GLN A 318 6.81 23.47 -2.23
CA GLN A 318 5.77 22.45 -2.00
C GLN A 318 5.35 21.74 -3.28
N ILE A 319 4.96 22.44 -4.35
CA ILE A 319 4.59 21.86 -5.65
C ILE A 319 5.24 22.69 -6.76
N VAL A 320 5.99 22.04 -7.63
CA VAL A 320 6.70 22.66 -8.76
C VAL A 320 6.18 22.12 -10.08
N SER A 321 5.46 22.93 -10.85
CA SER A 321 4.92 22.52 -12.15
C SER A 321 6.00 22.28 -13.21
N SER A 322 7.08 23.06 -13.19
CA SER A 322 8.13 23.08 -14.21
C SER A 322 9.54 23.16 -13.60
N PRO A 323 10.05 22.06 -13.00
CA PRO A 323 11.36 22.05 -12.32
C PRO A 323 12.56 22.24 -13.27
N LEU A 324 12.35 22.17 -14.58
CA LEU A 324 13.38 22.42 -15.59
C LEU A 324 13.32 23.83 -16.19
N SER A 325 12.43 24.70 -15.72
CA SER A 325 12.34 26.08 -16.18
C SER A 325 13.55 26.89 -15.74
N GLN A 326 14.01 27.81 -16.59
CA GLN A 326 15.13 28.70 -16.23
C GLN A 326 14.84 29.50 -14.97
N GLN A 327 13.59 29.97 -14.80
CA GLN A 327 13.18 30.72 -13.62
C GLN A 327 13.40 29.90 -12.35
N PHE A 328 12.91 28.67 -12.27
CA PHE A 328 13.09 27.79 -11.10
C PHE A 328 14.57 27.51 -10.81
N ILE A 329 15.34 27.18 -11.88
CA ILE A 329 16.78 26.88 -11.78
C ILE A 329 17.54 28.11 -11.22
N MET A 330 17.26 29.30 -11.72
CA MET A 330 17.91 30.54 -11.24
C MET A 330 17.49 30.92 -9.83
N THR A 331 16.20 30.83 -9.51
CA THR A 331 15.66 31.15 -8.18
C THR A 331 16.30 30.29 -7.08
N HIS A 332 16.53 29.01 -7.38
CA HIS A 332 17.07 28.06 -6.38
C HIS A 332 18.57 27.76 -6.59
N HIS A 333 19.27 28.53 -7.42
CA HIS A 333 20.70 28.37 -7.71
C HIS A 333 21.08 26.92 -8.09
N LEU A 334 20.20 26.25 -8.86
CA LEU A 334 20.40 24.87 -9.29
C LEU A 334 21.44 24.79 -10.42
N PRO A 335 22.08 23.61 -10.61
CA PRO A 335 23.03 23.41 -11.71
C PRO A 335 22.34 23.46 -13.08
N ALA A 336 23.11 23.22 -14.15
CA ALA A 336 22.59 23.23 -15.51
C ALA A 336 21.35 22.31 -15.68
N THR A 337 20.43 22.69 -16.58
CA THR A 337 19.16 21.99 -16.83
C THR A 337 19.32 20.47 -17.05
N SER A 338 20.41 20.04 -17.73
CA SER A 338 20.70 18.61 -17.94
C SER A 338 20.95 17.87 -16.62
N SER A 339 21.68 18.49 -15.69
CA SER A 339 21.95 17.93 -14.35
C SER A 339 20.67 17.87 -13.53
N VAL A 340 19.83 18.90 -13.57
CA VAL A 340 18.52 18.94 -12.91
C VAL A 340 17.61 17.84 -13.46
N LYS A 341 17.58 17.64 -14.77
CA LYS A 341 16.78 16.57 -15.40
C LYS A 341 17.22 15.17 -14.92
N THR A 342 18.53 14.94 -14.83
CA THR A 342 19.08 13.67 -14.34
C THR A 342 18.77 13.47 -12.85
N ALA A 343 18.93 14.51 -12.03
CA ALA A 343 18.59 14.48 -10.61
C ALA A 343 17.10 14.24 -10.39
N LEU A 344 16.23 14.90 -11.15
CA LEU A 344 14.78 14.73 -11.06
C LEU A 344 14.37 13.30 -11.36
N LYS A 345 14.90 12.72 -12.46
CA LYS A 345 14.63 11.31 -12.79
C LYS A 345 15.05 10.39 -11.65
N ALA A 346 16.26 10.54 -11.13
CA ALA A 346 16.75 9.70 -10.04
C ALA A 346 15.93 9.84 -8.74
N LEU A 347 15.45 11.04 -8.41
CA LEU A 347 14.61 11.28 -7.23
C LEU A 347 13.21 10.68 -7.40
N VAL A 348 12.66 10.68 -8.62
CA VAL A 348 11.40 10.01 -8.95
C VAL A 348 11.57 8.48 -8.89
N ASP A 349 12.64 7.95 -9.48
CA ASP A 349 12.95 6.51 -9.44
C ASP A 349 13.16 6.00 -7.99
N LYS A 350 13.78 6.84 -7.13
CA LYS A 350 13.91 6.59 -5.68
C LYS A 350 12.61 6.84 -4.89
N GLN A 351 11.55 7.30 -5.54
CA GLN A 351 10.25 7.63 -4.93
C GLN A 351 10.31 8.72 -3.84
N LEU A 352 11.36 9.55 -3.83
CA LEU A 352 11.47 10.73 -2.96
C LEU A 352 10.66 11.90 -3.50
N ILE A 353 10.48 11.98 -4.82
CA ILE A 353 9.61 12.93 -5.49
C ILE A 353 8.49 12.18 -6.21
N SER A 354 7.28 12.68 -6.08
CA SER A 354 6.10 12.24 -6.80
C SER A 354 5.64 13.29 -7.78
N LYS A 355 4.93 12.84 -8.84
CA LYS A 355 4.37 13.72 -9.86
C LYS A 355 2.85 13.62 -9.87
N THR A 356 2.18 14.76 -9.96
CA THR A 356 0.75 14.88 -10.22
C THR A 356 0.50 15.78 -11.43
N PRO A 357 -0.73 15.91 -11.92
CA PRO A 357 -1.08 16.91 -12.93
C PRO A 357 -0.72 18.36 -12.53
N LYS A 358 -0.64 18.66 -11.21
CA LYS A 358 -0.26 19.99 -10.69
C LYS A 358 1.26 20.22 -10.70
N GLY A 359 2.07 19.16 -10.69
CA GLY A 359 3.53 19.27 -10.66
C GLY A 359 4.20 18.19 -9.82
N TYR A 360 5.47 18.44 -9.51
CA TYR A 360 6.34 17.60 -8.70
C TYR A 360 6.36 18.08 -7.25
N PHE A 361 6.38 17.14 -6.31
CA PHE A 361 6.40 17.42 -4.87
C PHE A 361 7.17 16.32 -4.13
N VAL A 362 7.66 16.60 -2.93
CA VAL A 362 8.31 15.60 -2.06
C VAL A 362 7.26 14.60 -1.60
N SER A 363 7.50 13.31 -1.83
CA SER A 363 6.51 12.23 -1.63
C SER A 363 6.04 12.11 -0.18
N ASP A 364 6.96 12.27 0.78
CA ASP A 364 6.66 12.28 2.21
C ASP A 364 6.45 13.71 2.71
N ARG A 365 5.27 13.99 3.30
CA ARG A 365 4.88 15.34 3.74
C ARG A 365 5.67 15.83 4.94
N PHE A 366 5.99 14.94 5.88
CA PHE A 366 6.80 15.29 7.03
C PHE A 366 8.26 15.49 6.63
N PHE A 367 8.77 14.68 5.70
CA PHE A 367 10.09 14.92 5.12
C PHE A 367 10.16 16.27 4.38
N ALA A 368 9.13 16.63 3.61
CA ALA A 368 9.06 17.94 2.96
C ALA A 368 9.14 19.08 3.98
N LYS A 369 8.40 19.00 5.09
CA LYS A 369 8.42 19.98 6.16
C LYS A 369 9.79 20.06 6.86
N TRP A 370 10.41 18.90 7.12
CA TRP A 370 11.76 18.83 7.68
C TRP A 370 12.80 19.51 6.78
N LEU A 371 12.79 19.20 5.47
CA LEU A 371 13.66 19.85 4.48
C LEU A 371 13.46 21.36 4.41
N ALA A 372 12.19 21.82 4.42
CA ALA A 372 11.88 23.26 4.30
C ALA A 372 12.31 24.07 5.51
N LYS A 373 12.46 23.46 6.70
CA LYS A 373 12.96 24.13 7.91
C LYS A 373 14.46 24.43 7.89
N GLY A 374 15.24 23.76 7.01
CA GLY A 374 16.64 24.13 6.75
C GLY A 374 17.64 23.71 7.82
N GLU A 375 17.49 22.52 8.39
CA GLU A 375 18.57 21.89 9.17
C GLU A 375 19.52 21.08 8.29
#